data_4e4b62c36b309ad7f96ae28ba04795cc
#
_entry.id   4e4b62c36b309ad7f96ae28ba04795cc
#
_cell.length_a   1.000
_cell.length_b   1.000
_cell.length_c   1.000
_cell.angle_alpha   90.00
_cell.angle_beta   90.00
_cell.angle_gamma   90.00
#
_symmetry.space_group_name_H-M   'P 1'
#
loop_
_entity.id
_entity.type
_entity.pdbx_description
1 polymer ?
#
loop_
_entity_poly.entity_id
_entity_poly.type
_entity_poly.pdbx_seq_one_letter_code
_entity_poly.pdbx_strand_id
1 'polypeptide(L)'
;MAGPTLVPDAESLELLEVRADDAGVTLVVRAGRQTVCCPDCGLPATRVHSWYQRTLADLPWQGLPVQVLLHTRRWFCDTPGCTRRIFTERFPALVPSYGRRTARLDTLLTALAFALGGRPGARLLATLGPVVSHDTLITTIRRTDLPAAPTPRVLGVDDWSYRRGQVFGTLLVDLERRCPVDVLTDRTAATFAAWLTAHPGIAVIARDRAGAYADGARQGAPAAIQVADRFHLLKNLGETLERLLDRHHGDLRAAAAAEVPDAVPLSPADPPPARPPTRAEREMAQRQARRQARYDAVHRLLEQGMSVRAVARQLGLGRRTVRRLARAAQCPPSRPRAPRPGMLAAHEVYLRARWEAGERNTAQLWRELRERGFAGSPGTVRRFLARWRDTPGRPGPRPHGVVTPPAPPATPAPPAPRWRSPRQVAWLLRRADADLTPRQATFLDHLVQQWPAAAEARALAREFDRLMRARDAPALDPWLARAAASELREFAGFAAGLRRDYAAVAAALTEDWSSGQVEGQVARLKLVKRAMFGRANADLLRRRVLRAA
;
A
#
# COMPACT_ATOMS: atom_id res chain seq x y z
N MET A 1 1.02 46.89 -22.50
CA MET A 1 1.60 46.69 -21.14
C MET A 1 1.61 45.21 -20.74
N ALA A 2 2.50 44.39 -21.32
CA ALA A 2 2.63 42.96 -21.01
C ALA A 2 3.89 42.63 -20.17
N GLY A 3 4.63 43.66 -19.72
CA GLY A 3 5.94 43.49 -19.08
C GLY A 3 5.95 42.69 -17.75
N PRO A 4 5.08 42.96 -16.77
CA PRO A 4 5.17 42.32 -15.44
C PRO A 4 4.81 40.84 -15.46
N THR A 5 4.04 40.39 -16.45
CA THR A 5 3.55 39.00 -16.55
C THR A 5 4.58 38.07 -17.20
N LEU A 6 5.41 38.57 -18.10
CA LEU A 6 6.40 37.79 -18.83
C LEU A 6 7.72 37.64 -18.06
N VAL A 7 8.16 38.71 -17.39
CA VAL A 7 9.42 38.76 -16.66
C VAL A 7 9.16 39.10 -15.20
N PRO A 8 9.43 38.15 -14.25
CA PRO A 8 9.42 38.51 -12.83
C PRO A 8 10.45 39.59 -12.54
N ASP A 9 10.15 40.51 -11.61
CA ASP A 9 11.03 41.64 -11.26
C ASP A 9 11.18 42.66 -12.42
N ALA A 10 10.06 43.08 -12.99
CA ALA A 10 10.02 44.08 -14.08
C ALA A 10 10.62 45.45 -13.69
N GLU A 11 10.77 45.74 -12.40
CA GLU A 11 11.46 46.97 -11.90
C GLU A 11 12.98 46.87 -12.06
N SER A 12 13.53 45.65 -12.02
CA SER A 12 14.98 45.40 -12.08
C SER A 12 15.45 44.89 -13.43
N LEU A 13 14.51 44.44 -14.28
CA LEU A 13 14.80 43.79 -15.54
C LEU A 13 13.98 44.40 -16.67
N GLU A 14 14.65 44.68 -17.78
CA GLU A 14 14.06 45.16 -19.02
C GLU A 14 13.94 44.04 -20.03
N LEU A 15 12.77 43.77 -20.57
CA LEU A 15 12.56 42.84 -21.67
C LEU A 15 12.98 43.53 -22.99
N LEU A 16 14.05 43.03 -23.60
CA LEU A 16 14.57 43.58 -24.85
C LEU A 16 13.88 42.96 -26.07
N GLU A 17 13.69 41.64 -26.06
CA GLU A 17 13.22 40.91 -27.22
C GLU A 17 12.56 39.57 -26.79
N VAL A 18 11.58 39.14 -27.56
CA VAL A 18 11.01 37.77 -27.50
C VAL A 18 11.28 37.11 -28.83
N ARG A 19 12.07 36.04 -28.82
CA ARG A 19 12.35 35.19 -29.97
C ARG A 19 11.57 33.90 -29.85
N ALA A 20 10.84 33.51 -30.88
CA ALA A 20 10.11 32.26 -30.93
C ALA A 20 10.44 31.54 -32.23
N ASP A 21 10.74 30.25 -32.12
CA ASP A 21 10.94 29.31 -33.22
C ASP A 21 10.34 27.96 -32.89
N ASP A 22 10.47 26.99 -33.79
CA ASP A 22 9.96 25.62 -33.59
C ASP A 22 10.63 24.88 -32.40
N ALA A 23 11.79 25.34 -31.94
CA ALA A 23 12.54 24.74 -30.84
C ALA A 23 12.13 25.32 -29.46
N GLY A 24 11.54 26.51 -29.43
CA GLY A 24 11.11 27.13 -28.19
C GLY A 24 11.01 28.67 -28.21
N VAL A 25 10.87 29.24 -27.03
CA VAL A 25 10.78 30.70 -26.82
C VAL A 25 11.97 31.17 -25.99
N THR A 26 12.65 32.22 -26.45
CA THR A 26 13.74 32.89 -25.73
C THR A 26 13.33 34.29 -25.37
N LEU A 27 13.28 34.60 -24.06
CA LEU A 27 13.09 35.95 -23.53
C LEU A 27 14.47 36.57 -23.32
N VAL A 28 14.82 37.61 -24.09
CA VAL A 28 16.07 38.33 -23.91
C VAL A 28 15.83 39.47 -22.93
N VAL A 29 16.44 39.41 -21.76
CA VAL A 29 16.26 40.40 -20.70
C VAL A 29 17.58 41.03 -20.27
N ARG A 30 17.55 42.27 -19.86
CA ARG A 30 18.71 43.06 -19.42
C ARG A 30 18.50 43.63 -18.02
N ALA A 31 19.58 43.63 -17.22
CA ALA A 31 19.62 44.30 -15.93
C ALA A 31 19.46 45.83 -16.11
N GLY A 32 18.43 46.43 -15.50
CA GLY A 32 18.07 47.85 -15.63
C GLY A 32 18.49 48.74 -14.46
N ARG A 33 18.86 48.19 -13.30
CA ARG A 33 19.18 49.00 -12.09
C ARG A 33 20.41 49.88 -12.32
N GLN A 34 20.34 51.14 -11.91
CA GLN A 34 21.46 52.10 -12.00
C GLN A 34 22.51 51.86 -10.90
N THR A 35 22.08 51.39 -9.75
CA THR A 35 22.93 51.11 -8.58
C THR A 35 22.55 49.76 -7.97
N VAL A 36 23.52 49.06 -7.38
CA VAL A 36 23.32 47.79 -6.63
C VAL A 36 24.17 47.83 -5.37
N CYS A 37 23.65 47.26 -4.28
CA CYS A 37 24.41 47.18 -3.03
C CYS A 37 25.42 46.04 -3.05
N CYS A 38 26.60 46.29 -2.56
CA CYS A 38 27.60 45.25 -2.31
C CYS A 38 27.08 44.27 -1.27
N PRO A 39 27.14 42.96 -1.52
CA PRO A 39 26.59 41.95 -0.58
C PRO A 39 27.33 41.89 0.76
N ASP A 40 28.56 42.40 0.86
CA ASP A 40 29.36 42.31 2.08
C ASP A 40 29.25 43.59 2.93
N CYS A 41 29.40 44.79 2.33
CA CYS A 41 29.33 46.04 3.08
C CYS A 41 27.97 46.74 3.01
N GLY A 42 27.04 46.30 2.17
CA GLY A 42 25.70 46.88 2.02
C GLY A 42 25.66 48.23 1.28
N LEU A 43 26.81 48.83 0.97
CA LEU A 43 26.88 50.16 0.34
C LEU A 43 26.63 50.08 -1.18
N PRO A 44 26.03 51.15 -1.79
CA PRO A 44 25.73 51.19 -3.21
C PRO A 44 27.00 51.24 -4.05
N ALA A 45 27.00 50.50 -5.15
CA ALA A 45 28.02 50.49 -6.18
C ALA A 45 27.40 51.03 -7.47
N THR A 46 28.11 51.92 -8.15
CA THR A 46 27.68 52.60 -9.37
C THR A 46 28.55 52.25 -10.58
N ARG A 47 29.76 51.74 -10.34
CA ARG A 47 30.74 51.46 -11.38
C ARG A 47 30.67 49.99 -11.85
N VAL A 48 30.26 49.81 -13.11
CA VAL A 48 30.16 48.50 -13.76
C VAL A 48 31.57 48.00 -14.08
N HIS A 49 31.89 46.76 -13.68
CA HIS A 49 33.13 46.05 -14.05
C HIS A 49 33.01 45.43 -15.44
N SER A 50 31.96 44.60 -15.67
CA SER A 50 31.78 43.87 -16.94
C SER A 50 30.34 43.39 -17.10
N TRP A 51 29.98 43.05 -18.34
CA TRP A 51 28.73 42.40 -18.70
C TRP A 51 28.97 40.93 -18.97
N TYR A 52 27.99 40.09 -18.68
CA TYR A 52 27.98 38.70 -19.06
C TYR A 52 26.56 38.18 -19.22
N GLN A 53 26.43 37.03 -19.87
CA GLN A 53 25.13 36.44 -20.14
C GLN A 53 24.93 35.14 -19.32
N ARG A 54 23.68 34.90 -18.97
CA ARG A 54 23.25 33.65 -18.35
C ARG A 54 21.99 33.14 -19.04
N THR A 55 21.96 31.85 -19.37
CA THR A 55 20.75 31.18 -19.87
C THR A 55 20.08 30.46 -18.72
N LEU A 56 18.79 30.76 -18.51
CA LEU A 56 17.96 30.16 -17.46
C LEU A 56 16.79 29.46 -18.12
N ALA A 57 16.49 28.22 -17.73
CA ALA A 57 15.24 27.56 -18.12
C ALA A 57 14.07 28.20 -17.37
N ASP A 58 12.91 28.32 -18.02
CA ASP A 58 11.71 28.96 -17.47
C ASP A 58 10.47 28.07 -17.65
N LEU A 59 9.33 28.52 -17.17
CA LEU A 59 8.04 27.86 -17.36
C LEU A 59 7.75 27.69 -18.87
N PRO A 60 7.23 26.54 -19.29
CA PRO A 60 6.89 26.31 -20.70
C PRO A 60 5.73 27.23 -21.12
N TRP A 61 5.74 27.62 -22.37
CA TRP A 61 4.68 28.40 -22.98
C TRP A 61 4.03 27.59 -24.11
N GLN A 62 2.76 27.26 -23.97
CA GLN A 62 1.98 26.47 -24.96
C GLN A 62 2.65 25.14 -25.39
N GLY A 63 3.31 24.46 -24.43
CA GLY A 63 4.03 23.21 -24.72
C GLY A 63 5.45 23.38 -25.27
N LEU A 64 5.88 24.62 -25.54
CA LEU A 64 7.24 24.93 -25.98
C LEU A 64 8.15 25.21 -24.78
N PRO A 65 9.40 24.78 -24.79
CA PRO A 65 10.39 25.16 -23.77
C PRO A 65 10.67 26.66 -23.84
N VAL A 66 10.81 27.30 -22.67
CA VAL A 66 11.16 28.72 -22.57
C VAL A 66 12.52 28.88 -21.91
N GLN A 67 13.33 29.75 -22.46
CA GLN A 67 14.61 30.17 -21.89
C GLN A 67 14.63 31.67 -21.66
N VAL A 68 15.27 32.10 -20.57
CA VAL A 68 15.57 33.49 -20.29
C VAL A 68 17.05 33.73 -20.54
N LEU A 69 17.39 34.50 -21.54
CA LEU A 69 18.74 35.00 -21.79
C LEU A 69 18.95 36.31 -21.03
N LEU A 70 19.55 36.19 -19.84
CA LEU A 70 19.74 37.31 -18.91
C LEU A 70 21.10 37.98 -19.17
N HIS A 71 21.08 39.21 -19.63
CA HIS A 71 22.24 40.11 -19.69
C HIS A 71 22.38 40.80 -18.33
N THR A 72 23.43 40.47 -17.59
CA THR A 72 23.68 40.92 -16.23
C THR A 72 25.10 41.44 -16.06
N ARG A 73 25.38 42.08 -14.94
CA ARG A 73 26.62 42.84 -14.71
C ARG A 73 27.41 42.31 -13.53
N ARG A 74 28.70 42.54 -13.59
CA ARG A 74 29.57 42.57 -12.42
C ARG A 74 29.86 44.01 -12.06
N TRP A 75 29.97 44.30 -10.78
CA TRP A 75 30.16 45.64 -10.24
C TRP A 75 31.43 45.70 -9.41
N PHE A 76 32.09 46.85 -9.43
CA PHE A 76 33.15 47.12 -8.47
C PHE A 76 32.56 47.54 -7.13
N CYS A 77 33.16 47.12 -6.04
CA CYS A 77 32.96 47.71 -4.72
C CYS A 77 34.14 48.64 -4.42
N ASP A 78 33.88 49.91 -4.48
CA ASP A 78 34.89 50.95 -4.29
C ASP A 78 34.95 51.46 -2.82
N THR A 79 34.22 50.80 -1.91
CA THR A 79 34.16 51.15 -0.49
C THR A 79 35.51 50.87 0.18
N PRO A 80 36.17 51.89 0.79
CA PRO A 80 37.38 51.68 1.55
C PRO A 80 37.16 50.67 2.69
N GLY A 81 38.08 49.71 2.84
CA GLY A 81 38.01 48.67 3.88
C GLY A 81 37.09 47.49 3.57
N CYS A 82 36.32 47.49 2.49
CA CYS A 82 35.56 46.32 2.06
C CYS A 82 36.48 45.27 1.45
N THR A 83 36.35 44.02 1.90
CA THR A 83 37.14 42.90 1.38
C THR A 83 36.77 42.47 -0.02
N ARG A 84 35.54 42.82 -0.44
CA ARG A 84 35.02 42.48 -1.77
C ARG A 84 35.39 43.57 -2.78
N ARG A 85 36.08 43.16 -3.83
CA ARG A 85 36.44 44.08 -4.91
C ARG A 85 35.46 44.07 -6.07
N ILE A 86 34.94 42.89 -6.39
CA ILE A 86 34.01 42.68 -7.50
C ILE A 86 32.89 41.75 -7.03
N PHE A 87 31.65 42.05 -7.41
CA PHE A 87 30.51 41.21 -7.14
C PHE A 87 29.54 41.15 -8.32
N THR A 88 28.74 40.09 -8.39
CA THR A 88 27.69 39.94 -9.42
C THR A 88 26.36 40.49 -8.95
N GLU A 89 25.67 41.16 -9.84
CA GLU A 89 24.30 41.59 -9.64
C GLU A 89 23.40 40.36 -9.40
N ARG A 90 22.47 40.47 -8.47
CA ARG A 90 21.57 39.40 -8.05
C ARG A 90 20.12 39.75 -8.31
N PHE A 91 19.32 38.76 -8.75
CA PHE A 91 17.89 38.88 -9.05
C PHE A 91 17.15 37.79 -8.30
N PRO A 92 16.99 37.88 -6.97
CA PRO A 92 16.42 36.79 -6.16
C PRO A 92 14.98 36.42 -6.54
N ALA A 93 14.21 37.39 -7.02
CA ALA A 93 12.86 37.17 -7.53
C ALA A 93 12.83 36.33 -8.84
N LEU A 94 13.90 36.44 -9.67
CA LEU A 94 14.01 35.71 -10.92
C LEU A 94 14.70 34.36 -10.73
N VAL A 95 15.86 34.35 -10.07
CA VAL A 95 16.73 33.17 -9.99
C VAL A 95 17.54 33.16 -8.69
N PRO A 96 17.59 32.03 -7.97
CA PRO A 96 18.45 31.87 -6.82
C PRO A 96 19.94 31.95 -7.21
N SER A 97 20.80 32.23 -6.25
CA SER A 97 22.24 32.25 -6.47
C SER A 97 22.73 30.95 -7.14
N TYR A 98 23.49 31.11 -8.24
CA TYR A 98 23.98 29.99 -9.07
C TYR A 98 22.89 29.15 -9.74
N GLY A 99 21.60 29.51 -9.62
CA GLY A 99 20.49 28.80 -10.26
C GLY A 99 20.60 28.81 -11.79
N ARG A 100 20.18 27.73 -12.41
CA ARG A 100 20.07 27.58 -13.88
C ARG A 100 18.63 27.60 -14.36
N ARG A 101 17.69 27.80 -13.44
CA ARG A 101 16.26 27.85 -13.69
C ARG A 101 15.67 29.03 -12.94
N THR A 102 14.58 29.57 -13.46
CA THR A 102 13.83 30.62 -12.77
C THR A 102 13.18 30.08 -11.50
N ALA A 103 12.96 30.93 -10.52
CA ALA A 103 12.29 30.59 -9.27
C ALA A 103 10.89 29.99 -9.50
N ARG A 104 10.14 30.53 -10.48
CA ARG A 104 8.80 30.02 -10.83
C ARG A 104 8.84 28.62 -11.43
N LEU A 105 9.85 28.29 -12.27
CA LEU A 105 10.04 26.91 -12.75
C LEU A 105 10.43 25.98 -11.59
N ASP A 106 11.31 26.40 -10.69
CA ASP A 106 11.68 25.59 -9.52
C ASP A 106 10.46 25.32 -8.61
N THR A 107 9.53 26.28 -8.48
CA THR A 107 8.26 26.09 -7.76
C THR A 107 7.40 25.02 -8.42
N LEU A 108 7.22 25.06 -9.75
CA LEU A 108 6.49 24.04 -10.51
C LEU A 108 7.14 22.66 -10.37
N LEU A 109 8.46 22.59 -10.57
CA LEU A 109 9.20 21.34 -10.44
C LEU A 109 9.09 20.74 -9.03
N THR A 110 9.12 21.59 -8.01
CA THR A 110 8.93 21.19 -6.61
C THR A 110 7.54 20.59 -6.41
N ALA A 111 6.49 21.28 -6.85
CA ALA A 111 5.11 20.78 -6.73
C ALA A 111 4.93 19.42 -7.45
N LEU A 112 5.41 19.31 -8.69
CA LEU A 112 5.34 18.07 -9.46
C LEU A 112 6.19 16.93 -8.86
N ALA A 113 7.37 17.26 -8.33
CA ALA A 113 8.24 16.29 -7.67
C ALA A 113 7.56 15.69 -6.44
N PHE A 114 6.95 16.51 -5.59
CA PHE A 114 6.23 16.02 -4.41
C PHE A 114 4.96 15.25 -4.75
N ALA A 115 4.19 15.70 -5.75
CA ALA A 115 2.96 15.04 -6.18
C ALA A 115 3.23 13.69 -6.86
N LEU A 116 4.15 13.65 -7.83
CA LEU A 116 4.34 12.50 -8.72
C LEU A 116 5.62 11.69 -8.45
N GLY A 117 6.63 12.29 -7.80
CA GLY A 117 7.95 11.70 -7.64
C GLY A 117 8.80 11.84 -8.93
N GLY A 118 9.93 11.10 -9.00
CA GLY A 118 10.93 11.26 -10.06
C GLY A 118 10.43 10.91 -11.46
N ARG A 119 10.28 9.61 -11.78
CA ARG A 119 9.97 9.15 -13.15
C ARG A 119 8.60 9.58 -13.69
N PRO A 120 7.50 9.48 -12.93
CA PRO A 120 6.21 9.97 -13.42
C PRO A 120 6.22 11.49 -13.64
N GLY A 121 6.84 12.25 -12.72
CA GLY A 121 7.00 13.70 -12.86
C GLY A 121 7.80 14.09 -14.10
N ALA A 122 8.94 13.42 -14.35
CA ALA A 122 9.75 13.67 -15.53
C ALA A 122 9.00 13.36 -16.84
N ARG A 123 8.18 12.30 -16.86
CA ARG A 123 7.36 11.97 -18.04
C ARG A 123 6.29 13.05 -18.30
N LEU A 124 5.62 13.52 -17.25
CA LEU A 124 4.63 14.59 -17.41
C LEU A 124 5.29 15.88 -17.88
N LEU A 125 6.44 16.25 -17.30
CA LEU A 125 7.17 17.45 -17.74
C LEU A 125 7.59 17.38 -19.19
N ALA A 126 8.00 16.22 -19.69
CA ALA A 126 8.35 16.04 -21.10
C ALA A 126 7.17 16.29 -22.06
N THR A 127 5.92 16.10 -21.61
CA THR A 127 4.71 16.44 -22.39
C THR A 127 4.34 17.93 -22.30
N LEU A 128 4.87 18.63 -21.30
CA LEU A 128 4.61 20.07 -21.08
C LEU A 128 5.70 20.97 -21.70
N GLY A 129 6.80 20.41 -22.23
CA GLY A 129 7.89 21.13 -22.87
C GLY A 129 9.24 20.99 -22.15
N PRO A 130 9.37 21.20 -20.82
CA PRO A 130 10.69 21.11 -20.17
C PRO A 130 11.19 19.67 -20.07
N VAL A 131 12.40 19.43 -20.53
CA VAL A 131 13.09 18.14 -20.34
C VAL A 131 13.85 18.18 -19.01
N VAL A 132 13.34 17.47 -18.01
CA VAL A 132 13.95 17.39 -16.68
C VAL A 132 14.15 15.92 -16.31
N SER A 133 15.36 15.59 -15.84
CA SER A 133 15.66 14.22 -15.42
C SER A 133 14.91 13.85 -14.15
N HIS A 134 14.61 12.55 -14.00
CA HIS A 134 13.99 12.05 -12.77
C HIS A 134 14.88 12.25 -11.54
N ASP A 135 16.21 12.25 -11.70
CA ASP A 135 17.14 12.51 -10.59
C ASP A 135 17.10 13.96 -10.13
N THR A 136 16.87 14.90 -11.04
CA THR A 136 16.65 16.31 -10.68
C THR A 136 15.43 16.45 -9.77
N LEU A 137 14.32 15.80 -10.10
CA LEU A 137 13.10 15.84 -9.26
C LEU A 137 13.32 15.18 -7.89
N ILE A 138 14.03 14.05 -7.84
CA ILE A 138 14.39 13.40 -6.57
C ILE A 138 15.29 14.32 -5.73
N THR A 139 16.27 14.96 -6.36
CA THR A 139 17.16 15.92 -5.69
C THR A 139 16.39 17.15 -5.18
N THR A 140 15.41 17.62 -5.95
CA THR A 140 14.51 18.70 -5.54
C THR A 140 13.75 18.31 -4.26
N ILE A 141 13.15 17.12 -4.20
CA ILE A 141 12.47 16.64 -2.99
C ILE A 141 13.43 16.62 -1.79
N ARG A 142 14.66 16.18 -1.97
CA ARG A 142 15.64 16.05 -0.88
C ARG A 142 16.15 17.40 -0.37
N ARG A 143 16.30 18.38 -1.25
CA ARG A 143 16.80 19.73 -0.94
C ARG A 143 15.74 20.68 -0.41
N THR A 144 14.46 20.44 -0.73
CA THR A 144 13.38 21.29 -0.27
C THR A 144 13.21 21.13 1.24
N ASP A 145 13.26 22.23 1.98
CA ASP A 145 13.00 22.23 3.40
C ASP A 145 11.56 21.81 3.68
N LEU A 146 11.40 20.97 4.69
CA LEU A 146 10.09 20.63 5.19
C LEU A 146 9.62 21.72 6.15
N PRO A 147 8.33 22.08 6.14
CA PRO A 147 7.81 23.01 7.13
C PRO A 147 8.05 22.43 8.53
N ALA A 148 8.51 23.26 9.46
CA ALA A 148 8.58 22.89 10.85
C ALA A 148 7.15 22.62 11.36
N ALA A 149 6.88 21.39 11.75
CA ALA A 149 5.62 21.06 12.39
C ALA A 149 5.73 21.37 13.89
N PRO A 150 4.83 22.17 14.47
CA PRO A 150 4.81 22.34 15.91
C PRO A 150 4.45 21.02 16.59
N THR A 151 4.91 20.84 17.83
CA THR A 151 4.55 19.66 18.64
C THR A 151 3.03 19.58 18.75
N PRO A 152 2.41 18.42 18.38
CA PRO A 152 0.97 18.23 18.49
C PRO A 152 0.58 18.06 19.97
N ARG A 153 -0.51 18.65 20.39
CA ARG A 153 -1.08 18.40 21.72
C ARG A 153 -1.73 17.03 21.79
N VAL A 154 -2.34 16.59 20.70
CA VAL A 154 -3.00 15.28 20.56
C VAL A 154 -2.35 14.51 19.41
N LEU A 155 -1.62 13.47 19.77
CA LEU A 155 -0.86 12.63 18.85
C LEU A 155 -1.59 11.32 18.55
N GLY A 156 -1.78 11.01 17.28
CA GLY A 156 -2.20 9.68 16.82
C GLY A 156 -1.01 8.87 16.31
N VAL A 157 -0.97 7.60 16.65
CA VAL A 157 0.13 6.69 16.30
C VAL A 157 -0.40 5.39 15.72
N ASP A 158 0.17 4.97 14.57
CA ASP A 158 -0.15 3.66 13.98
C ASP A 158 1.06 3.11 13.22
N ASP A 159 1.09 1.78 13.02
CA ASP A 159 2.11 1.13 12.23
C ASP A 159 1.75 1.07 10.72
N TRP A 160 2.76 1.02 9.90
CA TRP A 160 2.61 0.78 8.47
C TRP A 160 3.70 -0.14 7.95
N SER A 161 3.36 -1.03 7.02
CA SER A 161 4.33 -1.97 6.45
C SER A 161 5.16 -1.32 5.35
N TYR A 162 6.46 -1.19 5.59
CA TYR A 162 7.43 -0.76 4.58
C TYR A 162 7.70 -1.87 3.55
N ARG A 163 7.98 -3.09 4.02
CA ARG A 163 8.02 -4.33 3.22
C ARG A 163 7.03 -5.31 3.79
N ARG A 164 6.07 -5.74 2.98
CA ARG A 164 4.95 -6.57 3.40
C ARG A 164 5.37 -7.72 4.32
N GLY A 165 4.98 -7.64 5.60
CA GLY A 165 5.24 -8.66 6.61
C GLY A 165 6.67 -8.74 7.15
N GLN A 166 7.60 -7.83 6.75
CA GLN A 166 9.01 -7.90 7.15
C GLN A 166 9.52 -6.66 7.89
N VAL A 167 9.21 -5.48 7.38
CA VAL A 167 9.69 -4.21 7.94
C VAL A 167 8.49 -3.28 8.13
N PHE A 168 8.38 -2.76 9.34
CA PHE A 168 7.32 -1.83 9.72
C PHE A 168 7.95 -0.50 10.14
N GLY A 169 7.24 0.59 9.92
CA GLY A 169 7.54 1.91 10.43
C GLY A 169 6.34 2.47 11.19
N THR A 170 6.50 3.63 11.80
CA THR A 170 5.45 4.32 12.56
C THR A 170 5.06 5.61 11.84
N LEU A 171 3.78 5.88 11.74
CA LEU A 171 3.23 7.15 11.30
C LEU A 171 2.71 7.92 12.51
N LEU A 172 3.12 9.16 12.63
CA LEU A 172 2.71 10.09 13.66
C LEU A 172 1.83 11.17 13.03
N VAL A 173 0.68 11.42 13.64
CA VAL A 173 -0.36 12.31 13.10
C VAL A 173 -0.83 13.27 14.19
N ASP A 174 -0.88 14.55 13.87
CA ASP A 174 -1.60 15.54 14.69
C ASP A 174 -3.10 15.36 14.46
N LEU A 175 -3.82 14.91 15.50
CA LEU A 175 -5.24 14.62 15.40
C LEU A 175 -6.11 15.87 15.40
N GLU A 176 -5.62 17.00 15.90
CA GLU A 176 -6.32 18.28 15.87
C GLU A 176 -6.22 18.92 14.48
N ARG A 177 -5.01 18.94 13.89
CA ARG A 177 -4.76 19.47 12.54
C ARG A 177 -5.04 18.47 11.43
N ARG A 178 -5.21 17.19 11.78
CA ARG A 178 -5.48 16.07 10.85
C ARG A 178 -4.37 15.85 9.82
N CYS A 179 -3.13 16.12 10.17
CA CYS A 179 -1.99 16.02 9.27
C CYS A 179 -0.86 15.16 9.87
N PRO A 180 -0.09 14.46 9.03
CA PRO A 180 1.12 13.77 9.47
C PRO A 180 2.15 14.74 10.01
N VAL A 181 2.75 14.42 11.15
CA VAL A 181 3.84 15.20 11.76
C VAL A 181 5.19 14.51 11.58
N ASP A 182 5.22 13.18 11.55
CA ASP A 182 6.45 12.45 11.25
C ASP A 182 6.20 11.00 10.77
N VAL A 183 7.24 10.40 10.19
CA VAL A 183 7.29 9.01 9.76
C VAL A 183 8.59 8.40 10.29
N LEU A 184 8.48 7.50 11.28
CA LEU A 184 9.62 6.79 11.84
C LEU A 184 9.92 5.53 11.02
N THR A 185 11.19 5.13 11.00
CA THR A 185 11.66 4.01 10.17
C THR A 185 11.40 2.63 10.76
N ASP A 186 11.02 2.58 12.04
CA ASP A 186 10.67 1.36 12.77
C ASP A 186 9.45 1.58 13.67
N ARG A 187 9.09 0.55 14.45
CA ARG A 187 8.00 0.56 15.43
C ARG A 187 8.47 0.16 16.84
N THR A 188 9.70 0.51 17.18
CA THR A 188 10.27 0.18 18.49
C THR A 188 9.86 1.19 19.54
N ALA A 189 9.76 0.73 20.80
CA ALA A 189 9.48 1.60 21.93
C ALA A 189 10.57 2.70 22.09
N ALA A 190 11.83 2.34 21.87
CA ALA A 190 12.96 3.26 22.02
C ALA A 190 12.92 4.42 21.02
N THR A 191 12.66 4.12 19.72
CA THR A 191 12.57 5.17 18.68
C THR A 191 11.39 6.09 18.95
N PHE A 192 10.24 5.53 19.35
CA PHE A 192 9.07 6.33 19.67
C PHE A 192 9.27 7.18 20.93
N ALA A 193 9.86 6.63 22.00
CA ALA A 193 10.20 7.37 23.21
C ALA A 193 11.17 8.53 22.92
N ALA A 194 12.22 8.28 22.13
CA ALA A 194 13.17 9.32 21.74
C ALA A 194 12.49 10.47 20.98
N TRP A 195 11.57 10.14 20.08
CA TRP A 195 10.79 11.16 19.35
C TRP A 195 9.92 11.98 20.31
N LEU A 196 9.19 11.34 21.23
CA LEU A 196 8.35 12.02 22.22
C LEU A 196 9.17 12.94 23.14
N THR A 197 10.33 12.49 23.60
CA THR A 197 11.24 13.29 24.43
C THR A 197 11.73 14.55 23.68
N ALA A 198 11.98 14.43 22.38
CA ALA A 198 12.36 15.58 21.53
C ALA A 198 11.18 16.54 21.20
N HIS A 199 9.95 16.12 21.49
CA HIS A 199 8.73 16.90 21.20
C HIS A 199 7.84 17.01 22.48
N PRO A 200 8.29 17.78 23.49
CA PRO A 200 7.55 17.92 24.73
C PRO A 200 6.21 18.68 24.54
N GLY A 201 5.23 18.43 25.42
CA GLY A 201 3.94 19.12 25.42
C GLY A 201 2.79 18.30 24.84
N ILE A 202 2.99 17.03 24.53
CA ILE A 202 1.92 16.12 24.11
C ILE A 202 1.06 15.74 25.31
N ALA A 203 -0.23 16.06 25.26
CA ALA A 203 -1.18 15.79 26.33
C ALA A 203 -1.90 14.44 26.16
N VAL A 204 -2.19 14.04 24.91
CA VAL A 204 -2.93 12.81 24.60
C VAL A 204 -2.23 12.02 23.49
N ILE A 205 -2.14 10.69 23.66
CA ILE A 205 -1.59 9.77 22.67
C ILE A 205 -2.64 8.70 22.35
N ALA A 206 -3.28 8.81 21.17
CA ALA A 206 -4.17 7.77 20.64
C ALA A 206 -3.36 6.72 19.88
N ARG A 207 -3.43 5.45 20.29
CA ARG A 207 -2.62 4.36 19.74
C ARG A 207 -3.40 3.04 19.65
N ASP A 208 -2.90 2.13 18.84
CA ASP A 208 -3.29 0.73 18.95
C ASP A 208 -2.79 0.14 20.29
N ARG A 209 -3.16 -1.12 20.57
CA ARG A 209 -2.74 -1.82 21.78
C ARG A 209 -1.40 -2.53 21.67
N ALA A 210 -0.53 -2.13 20.70
CA ALA A 210 0.82 -2.66 20.61
C ALA A 210 1.66 -2.26 21.83
N GLY A 211 2.26 -3.23 22.50
CA GLY A 211 3.07 -2.99 23.71
C GLY A 211 4.18 -1.98 23.49
N ALA A 212 4.83 -2.00 22.31
CA ALA A 212 5.90 -1.07 21.99
C ALA A 212 5.47 0.41 22.05
N TYR A 213 4.25 0.74 21.59
CA TYR A 213 3.77 2.12 21.67
C TYR A 213 3.36 2.51 23.10
N ALA A 214 2.78 1.57 23.85
CA ALA A 214 2.48 1.79 25.26
C ALA A 214 3.75 2.05 26.07
N ASP A 215 4.79 1.27 25.85
CA ASP A 215 6.08 1.39 26.52
C ASP A 215 6.83 2.67 26.12
N GLY A 216 6.85 2.98 24.81
CA GLY A 216 7.46 4.21 24.30
C GLY A 216 6.77 5.47 24.83
N ALA A 217 5.42 5.48 24.92
CA ALA A 217 4.68 6.58 25.48
C ALA A 217 4.97 6.78 26.98
N ARG A 218 5.04 5.70 27.76
CA ARG A 218 5.39 5.79 29.20
C ARG A 218 6.79 6.35 29.42
N GLN A 219 7.73 6.01 28.55
CA GLN A 219 9.13 6.46 28.64
C GLN A 219 9.30 7.90 28.14
N GLY A 220 8.72 8.26 27.00
CA GLY A 220 8.98 9.53 26.33
C GLY A 220 8.00 10.66 26.69
N ALA A 221 6.77 10.32 27.12
CA ALA A 221 5.76 11.29 27.54
C ALA A 221 4.91 10.73 28.71
N PRO A 222 5.49 10.54 29.89
CA PRO A 222 4.83 9.86 31.02
C PRO A 222 3.57 10.58 31.52
N ALA A 223 3.46 11.90 31.33
CA ALA A 223 2.29 12.70 31.71
C ALA A 223 1.15 12.63 30.67
N ALA A 224 1.38 12.10 29.47
CA ALA A 224 0.36 12.04 28.42
C ALA A 224 -0.69 10.95 28.71
N ILE A 225 -1.94 11.28 28.51
CA ILE A 225 -3.05 10.32 28.59
C ILE A 225 -2.97 9.40 27.36
N GLN A 226 -2.81 8.10 27.58
CA GLN A 226 -2.85 7.13 26.49
C GLN A 226 -4.29 6.70 26.24
N VAL A 227 -4.73 6.74 24.99
CA VAL A 227 -6.08 6.36 24.56
C VAL A 227 -5.98 5.17 23.61
N ALA A 228 -6.61 4.04 23.95
CA ALA A 228 -6.66 2.89 23.08
C ALA A 228 -7.59 3.15 21.89
N ASP A 229 -7.19 2.73 20.70
CA ASP A 229 -8.02 2.90 19.51
C ASP A 229 -9.28 2.01 19.57
N ARG A 230 -10.44 2.64 19.57
CA ARG A 230 -11.76 1.98 19.60
C ARG A 230 -11.98 1.02 18.45
N PHE A 231 -11.50 1.36 17.24
CA PHE A 231 -11.60 0.46 16.10
C PHE A 231 -10.82 -0.83 16.33
N HIS A 232 -9.60 -0.74 16.85
CA HIS A 232 -8.76 -1.90 17.16
C HIS A 232 -9.35 -2.73 18.34
N LEU A 233 -9.99 -2.10 19.31
CA LEU A 233 -10.73 -2.81 20.37
C LEU A 233 -11.88 -3.65 19.80
N LEU A 234 -12.71 -3.07 18.93
CA LEU A 234 -13.80 -3.76 18.25
C LEU A 234 -13.33 -4.83 17.26
N LYS A 235 -12.20 -4.60 16.61
CA LYS A 235 -11.54 -5.60 15.74
C LYS A 235 -11.04 -6.78 16.55
N ASN A 236 -10.39 -6.55 17.69
CA ASN A 236 -9.91 -7.60 18.59
C ASN A 236 -11.06 -8.45 19.15
N LEU A 237 -12.21 -7.85 19.44
CA LEU A 237 -13.43 -8.58 19.77
C LEU A 237 -13.84 -9.52 18.61
N GLY A 238 -13.87 -9.02 17.38
CA GLY A 238 -14.17 -9.83 16.18
C GLY A 238 -13.21 -11.01 16.03
N GLU A 239 -11.91 -10.78 16.19
CA GLU A 239 -10.87 -11.83 16.14
C GLU A 239 -11.01 -12.82 17.31
N THR A 240 -11.49 -12.39 18.46
CA THR A 240 -11.79 -13.25 19.63
C THR A 240 -12.94 -14.19 19.30
N LEU A 241 -14.03 -13.66 18.73
CA LEU A 241 -15.16 -14.45 18.26
C LEU A 241 -14.74 -15.42 17.13
N GLU A 242 -13.96 -14.96 16.15
CA GLU A 242 -13.47 -15.85 15.10
C GLU A 242 -12.68 -17.05 15.65
N ARG A 243 -11.78 -16.82 16.61
CA ARG A 243 -11.00 -17.89 17.27
C ARG A 243 -11.90 -18.86 18.07
N LEU A 244 -12.89 -18.35 18.76
CA LEU A 244 -13.88 -19.14 19.48
C LEU A 244 -14.66 -20.03 18.50
N LEU A 245 -15.21 -19.46 17.44
CA LEU A 245 -15.99 -20.16 16.42
C LEU A 245 -15.15 -21.14 15.58
N ASP A 246 -13.86 -20.88 15.41
CA ASP A 246 -12.93 -21.80 14.76
C ASP A 246 -12.80 -23.14 15.52
N ARG A 247 -12.99 -23.15 16.84
CA ARG A 247 -13.01 -24.39 17.63
C ARG A 247 -14.34 -25.14 17.54
N HIS A 248 -15.43 -24.42 17.25
CA HIS A 248 -16.79 -24.94 17.21
C HIS A 248 -17.30 -25.18 15.78
N HIS A 249 -16.39 -25.60 14.88
CA HIS A 249 -16.73 -25.90 13.48
C HIS A 249 -17.81 -26.98 13.32
N GLY A 250 -17.85 -27.96 14.23
CA GLY A 250 -18.86 -29.02 14.25
C GLY A 250 -20.26 -28.42 14.44
N ASP A 251 -20.39 -27.59 15.48
CA ASP A 251 -21.64 -26.94 15.85
C ASP A 251 -22.13 -25.98 14.77
N LEU A 252 -21.20 -25.24 14.13
CA LEU A 252 -21.52 -24.36 12.99
C LEU A 252 -22.08 -25.14 11.80
N ARG A 253 -21.53 -26.33 11.52
CA ARG A 253 -22.02 -27.21 10.45
C ARG A 253 -23.37 -27.82 10.78
N ALA A 254 -23.57 -28.26 12.03
CA ALA A 254 -24.84 -28.79 12.50
C ALA A 254 -25.96 -27.75 12.41
N ALA A 255 -25.70 -26.51 12.88
CA ALA A 255 -26.65 -25.40 12.76
C ALA A 255 -26.97 -25.05 11.30
N ALA A 256 -25.98 -25.09 10.40
CA ALA A 256 -26.19 -24.84 8.96
C ALA A 256 -26.95 -25.98 8.27
N ALA A 257 -26.80 -27.21 8.73
CA ALA A 257 -27.56 -28.36 8.22
C ALA A 257 -29.03 -28.31 8.65
N ALA A 258 -29.30 -27.86 9.86
CA ALA A 258 -30.67 -27.67 10.37
C ALA A 258 -31.44 -26.52 9.68
N GLU A 259 -30.74 -25.60 9.01
CA GLU A 259 -31.33 -24.49 8.25
C GLU A 259 -31.93 -24.95 6.88
N VAL A 260 -31.60 -26.16 6.41
CA VAL A 260 -32.13 -26.69 5.14
C VAL A 260 -33.50 -27.32 5.40
N PRO A 261 -34.62 -26.70 4.94
CA PRO A 261 -35.92 -27.39 4.96
C PRO A 261 -35.83 -28.67 4.15
N ASP A 262 -36.54 -29.72 4.58
CA ASP A 262 -36.73 -30.95 3.78
C ASP A 262 -37.01 -30.55 2.33
N ALA A 263 -36.19 -31.08 1.42
CA ALA A 263 -36.19 -30.68 0.03
C ALA A 263 -37.60 -30.81 -0.57
N VAL A 264 -38.26 -29.70 -0.78
CA VAL A 264 -39.41 -29.65 -1.72
C VAL A 264 -38.85 -30.13 -3.05
N PRO A 265 -39.47 -31.16 -3.69
CA PRO A 265 -39.02 -31.63 -5.00
C PRO A 265 -39.11 -30.45 -5.98
N LEU A 266 -38.00 -29.91 -6.37
CA LEU A 266 -37.94 -28.87 -7.40
C LEU A 266 -38.35 -29.53 -8.72
N SER A 267 -39.46 -29.06 -9.29
CA SER A 267 -39.77 -29.22 -10.70
C SER A 267 -38.52 -28.88 -11.53
N PRO A 268 -38.26 -29.54 -12.65
CA PRO A 268 -37.07 -29.31 -13.45
C PRO A 268 -37.04 -27.87 -13.93
N ALA A 269 -36.39 -27.03 -13.16
CA ALA A 269 -36.14 -25.63 -13.49
C ALA A 269 -34.82 -25.54 -14.25
N ASP A 270 -34.75 -24.62 -15.19
CA ASP A 270 -33.64 -24.29 -16.07
C ASP A 270 -32.26 -24.40 -15.36
N PRO A 271 -31.22 -24.87 -16.07
CA PRO A 271 -29.89 -24.97 -15.50
C PRO A 271 -29.41 -23.61 -14.97
N PRO A 272 -28.80 -23.57 -13.77
CA PRO A 272 -28.35 -22.31 -13.19
C PRO A 272 -27.41 -21.60 -14.17
N PRO A 273 -27.45 -20.27 -14.25
CA PRO A 273 -26.60 -19.53 -15.17
C PRO A 273 -25.13 -19.88 -14.89
N ALA A 274 -24.42 -20.24 -15.96
CA ALA A 274 -23.04 -20.67 -15.89
C ALA A 274 -22.19 -19.63 -15.13
N ARG A 275 -21.44 -20.07 -14.13
CA ARG A 275 -20.53 -19.22 -13.38
C ARG A 275 -19.59 -18.49 -14.36
N PRO A 276 -19.43 -17.16 -14.26
CA PRO A 276 -18.48 -16.45 -15.13
C PRO A 276 -17.07 -17.06 -14.97
N PRO A 277 -16.39 -17.33 -16.10
CA PRO A 277 -15.11 -18.02 -16.07
C PRO A 277 -14.08 -17.21 -15.29
N THR A 278 -13.26 -17.87 -14.45
CA THR A 278 -12.16 -17.27 -13.72
C THR A 278 -11.13 -16.67 -14.68
N ARG A 279 -10.26 -15.79 -14.20
CA ARG A 279 -9.16 -15.24 -14.99
C ARG A 279 -8.28 -16.33 -15.61
N ALA A 280 -7.97 -17.38 -14.85
CA ALA A 280 -7.17 -18.52 -15.31
C ALA A 280 -7.88 -19.30 -16.42
N GLU A 281 -9.20 -19.54 -16.29
CA GLU A 281 -10.02 -20.21 -17.31
C GLU A 281 -10.11 -19.36 -18.59
N ARG A 282 -10.27 -18.04 -18.47
CA ARG A 282 -10.26 -17.11 -19.63
C ARG A 282 -8.91 -17.12 -20.36
N GLU A 283 -7.79 -17.07 -19.61
CA GLU A 283 -6.45 -17.13 -20.19
C GLU A 283 -6.19 -18.48 -20.87
N MET A 284 -6.70 -19.58 -20.30
CA MET A 284 -6.58 -20.91 -20.89
C MET A 284 -7.42 -21.02 -22.17
N ALA A 285 -8.65 -20.54 -22.17
CA ALA A 285 -9.52 -20.49 -23.35
C ALA A 285 -8.90 -19.63 -24.47
N GLN A 286 -8.35 -18.46 -24.12
CA GLN A 286 -7.64 -17.63 -25.09
C GLN A 286 -6.41 -18.31 -25.70
N ARG A 287 -5.62 -19.03 -24.90
CA ARG A 287 -4.48 -19.79 -25.40
C ARG A 287 -4.92 -20.92 -26.34
N GLN A 288 -6.02 -21.59 -25.99
CA GLN A 288 -6.61 -22.63 -26.83
C GLN A 288 -7.13 -22.05 -28.14
N ALA A 289 -7.89 -20.96 -28.10
CA ALA A 289 -8.42 -20.27 -29.28
C ALA A 289 -7.28 -19.80 -30.22
N ARG A 290 -6.20 -19.21 -29.67
CA ARG A 290 -5.03 -18.81 -30.46
C ARG A 290 -4.32 -19.98 -31.12
N ARG A 291 -4.31 -21.14 -30.48
CA ARG A 291 -3.73 -22.36 -31.06
C ARG A 291 -4.60 -22.91 -32.19
N GLN A 292 -5.91 -22.94 -31.97
CA GLN A 292 -6.86 -23.37 -33.00
C GLN A 292 -6.77 -22.46 -34.24
N ALA A 293 -6.87 -21.15 -34.05
CA ALA A 293 -6.76 -20.19 -35.13
C ALA A 293 -5.45 -20.34 -35.94
N ARG A 294 -4.34 -20.68 -35.25
CA ARG A 294 -3.06 -20.90 -35.89
C ARG A 294 -3.03 -22.21 -36.69
N TYR A 295 -3.68 -23.26 -36.19
CA TYR A 295 -3.86 -24.54 -36.88
C TYR A 295 -4.70 -24.32 -38.14
N ASP A 296 -5.86 -23.67 -38.03
CA ASP A 296 -6.76 -23.40 -39.14
C ASP A 296 -6.11 -22.52 -40.22
N ALA A 297 -5.32 -21.51 -39.80
CA ALA A 297 -4.57 -20.67 -40.74
C ALA A 297 -3.52 -21.48 -41.56
N VAL A 298 -2.84 -22.43 -40.93
CA VAL A 298 -1.85 -23.30 -41.63
C VAL A 298 -2.59 -24.17 -42.65
N HIS A 299 -3.69 -24.82 -42.32
CA HIS A 299 -4.44 -25.67 -43.25
C HIS A 299 -5.02 -24.86 -44.39
N ARG A 300 -5.66 -23.74 -44.15
CA ARG A 300 -6.23 -22.85 -45.18
C ARG A 300 -5.18 -22.41 -46.18
N LEU A 301 -4.00 -22.00 -45.76
CA LEU A 301 -2.95 -21.54 -46.65
C LEU A 301 -2.33 -22.70 -47.46
N LEU A 302 -2.28 -23.91 -46.91
CA LEU A 302 -1.83 -25.10 -47.66
C LEU A 302 -2.87 -25.55 -48.70
N GLU A 303 -4.18 -25.46 -48.37
CA GLU A 303 -5.29 -25.72 -49.31
C GLU A 303 -5.32 -24.71 -50.48
N GLN A 304 -4.85 -23.49 -50.25
CA GLN A 304 -4.63 -22.47 -51.28
C GLN A 304 -3.38 -22.75 -52.16
N GLY A 305 -2.75 -23.90 -52.01
CA GLY A 305 -1.58 -24.32 -52.81
C GLY A 305 -0.23 -23.71 -52.35
N MET A 306 -0.20 -23.04 -51.21
CA MET A 306 1.06 -22.44 -50.73
C MET A 306 2.03 -23.48 -50.20
N SER A 307 3.32 -23.32 -50.55
CA SER A 307 4.35 -24.20 -50.00
C SER A 307 4.55 -24.01 -48.49
N VAL A 308 4.95 -25.07 -47.79
CA VAL A 308 5.30 -25.03 -46.34
C VAL A 308 6.27 -23.88 -46.01
N ARG A 309 7.16 -23.51 -46.95
CA ARG A 309 8.15 -22.43 -46.79
C ARG A 309 7.46 -21.04 -46.83
N ALA A 310 6.49 -20.89 -47.70
CA ALA A 310 5.69 -19.67 -47.84
C ALA A 310 4.76 -19.47 -46.63
N VAL A 311 4.07 -20.53 -46.20
CA VAL A 311 3.21 -20.52 -44.99
C VAL A 311 4.02 -20.19 -43.74
N ALA A 312 5.22 -20.79 -43.59
CA ALA A 312 6.08 -20.52 -42.44
C ALA A 312 6.50 -19.04 -42.36
N ARG A 313 6.81 -18.43 -43.50
CA ARG A 313 7.20 -17.02 -43.60
C ARG A 313 6.00 -16.10 -43.33
N GLN A 314 4.84 -16.37 -43.92
CA GLN A 314 3.65 -15.55 -43.79
C GLN A 314 3.10 -15.55 -42.35
N LEU A 315 3.12 -16.69 -41.67
CA LEU A 315 2.61 -16.83 -40.30
C LEU A 315 3.66 -16.61 -39.20
N GLY A 316 4.91 -16.32 -39.57
CA GLY A 316 6.02 -16.17 -38.60
C GLY A 316 6.32 -17.45 -37.82
N LEU A 317 6.10 -18.61 -38.39
CA LEU A 317 6.27 -19.93 -37.75
C LEU A 317 7.51 -20.66 -38.25
N GLY A 318 8.11 -21.46 -37.37
CA GLY A 318 9.17 -22.38 -37.81
C GLY A 318 8.63 -23.47 -38.77
N ARG A 319 9.36 -23.80 -39.82
CA ARG A 319 8.99 -24.84 -40.82
C ARG A 319 8.62 -26.18 -40.19
N ARG A 320 9.32 -26.57 -39.07
CA ARG A 320 9.01 -27.78 -38.31
C ARG A 320 7.62 -27.70 -37.65
N THR A 321 7.24 -26.52 -37.17
CA THR A 321 5.91 -26.29 -36.59
C THR A 321 4.80 -26.38 -37.64
N VAL A 322 5.00 -25.77 -38.81
CA VAL A 322 4.06 -25.85 -39.94
C VAL A 322 3.88 -27.29 -40.39
N ARG A 323 4.96 -28.06 -40.60
CA ARG A 323 4.88 -29.49 -40.99
C ARG A 323 4.14 -30.34 -39.93
N ARG A 324 4.37 -30.06 -38.65
CA ARG A 324 3.66 -30.77 -37.55
C ARG A 324 2.17 -30.47 -37.55
N LEU A 325 1.78 -29.20 -37.74
CA LEU A 325 0.37 -28.80 -37.81
C LEU A 325 -0.29 -29.34 -39.08
N ALA A 326 0.38 -29.31 -40.23
CA ALA A 326 -0.13 -29.84 -41.50
C ALA A 326 -0.41 -31.36 -41.48
N ARG A 327 0.39 -32.12 -40.73
CA ARG A 327 0.22 -33.58 -40.59
C ARG A 327 -0.81 -34.00 -39.54
N ALA A 328 -1.26 -33.08 -38.71
CA ALA A 328 -2.20 -33.39 -37.65
C ALA A 328 -3.62 -33.32 -38.19
N ALA A 329 -4.42 -34.35 -37.98
CA ALA A 329 -5.85 -34.39 -38.34
C ALA A 329 -6.70 -33.43 -37.50
N GLN A 330 -6.22 -33.07 -36.30
CA GLN A 330 -6.86 -32.11 -35.37
C GLN A 330 -5.77 -31.26 -34.71
N CYS A 331 -6.16 -30.08 -34.19
CA CYS A 331 -5.24 -29.20 -33.46
C CYS A 331 -4.57 -29.96 -32.30
N PRO A 332 -3.25 -30.18 -32.32
CA PRO A 332 -2.58 -31.00 -31.31
C PRO A 332 -2.74 -30.41 -29.91
N PRO A 333 -2.99 -31.22 -28.87
CA PRO A 333 -3.09 -30.75 -27.50
C PRO A 333 -1.77 -30.11 -27.02
N SER A 334 -1.87 -29.19 -26.05
CA SER A 334 -0.68 -28.63 -25.42
C SER A 334 0.08 -29.74 -24.68
N ARG A 335 1.35 -29.97 -25.03
CA ARG A 335 2.16 -30.88 -24.21
C ARG A 335 2.30 -30.30 -22.81
N PRO A 336 1.95 -31.06 -21.75
CA PRO A 336 2.26 -30.66 -20.39
C PRO A 336 3.77 -30.49 -20.26
N ARG A 337 4.18 -29.37 -19.70
CA ARG A 337 5.61 -29.17 -19.38
C ARG A 337 5.92 -30.11 -18.22
N ALA A 338 6.93 -30.97 -18.35
CA ALA A 338 7.36 -31.81 -17.23
C ALA A 338 7.59 -30.90 -15.99
N PRO A 339 7.03 -31.29 -14.82
CA PRO A 339 7.23 -30.51 -13.61
C PRO A 339 8.72 -30.43 -13.32
N ARG A 340 9.25 -29.21 -13.20
CA ARG A 340 10.62 -29.03 -12.72
C ARG A 340 10.67 -29.50 -11.27
N PRO A 341 11.68 -30.26 -10.85
CA PRO A 341 11.84 -30.64 -9.46
C PRO A 341 11.83 -29.38 -8.58
N GLY A 342 10.95 -29.34 -7.60
CA GLY A 342 10.82 -28.21 -6.68
C GLY A 342 12.09 -28.04 -5.84
N MET A 343 12.35 -26.85 -5.33
CA MET A 343 13.51 -26.54 -4.47
C MET A 343 13.65 -27.48 -3.25
N LEU A 344 12.58 -28.14 -2.84
CA LEU A 344 12.58 -29.11 -1.72
C LEU A 344 12.73 -30.56 -2.16
N ALA A 345 12.87 -30.84 -3.44
CA ALA A 345 13.01 -32.22 -3.93
C ALA A 345 14.25 -32.93 -3.35
N ALA A 346 15.36 -32.22 -3.24
CA ALA A 346 16.59 -32.73 -2.62
C ALA A 346 16.47 -32.97 -1.10
N HIS A 347 15.50 -32.35 -0.45
CA HIS A 347 15.29 -32.42 1.00
C HIS A 347 14.05 -33.26 1.37
N GLU A 348 13.35 -33.83 0.41
CA GLU A 348 12.08 -34.52 0.62
C GLU A 348 12.23 -35.73 1.54
N VAL A 349 13.28 -36.53 1.35
CA VAL A 349 13.57 -37.74 2.15
C VAL A 349 13.76 -37.36 3.63
N TYR A 350 14.54 -36.29 3.88
CA TYR A 350 14.76 -35.81 5.23
C TYR A 350 13.47 -35.29 5.89
N LEU A 351 12.72 -34.48 5.17
CA LEU A 351 11.44 -33.96 5.66
C LEU A 351 10.45 -35.07 5.97
N ARG A 352 10.43 -36.12 5.14
CA ARG A 352 9.55 -37.30 5.36
C ARG A 352 9.93 -38.02 6.63
N ALA A 353 11.21 -38.33 6.83
CA ALA A 353 11.70 -39.00 8.04
C ALA A 353 11.37 -38.20 9.31
N ARG A 354 11.57 -36.87 9.29
CA ARG A 354 11.22 -36.02 10.43
C ARG A 354 9.71 -35.93 10.68
N TRP A 355 8.93 -35.92 9.59
CA TRP A 355 7.47 -35.95 9.67
C TRP A 355 6.94 -37.26 10.26
N GLU A 356 7.48 -38.39 9.86
CA GLU A 356 7.15 -39.72 10.40
C GLU A 356 7.59 -39.85 11.85
N ALA A 357 8.70 -39.23 12.25
CA ALA A 357 9.14 -39.15 13.64
C ALA A 357 8.27 -38.19 14.51
N GLY A 358 7.19 -37.65 13.96
CA GLY A 358 6.23 -36.83 14.71
C GLY A 358 6.50 -35.32 14.73
N GLU A 359 7.57 -34.82 14.11
CA GLU A 359 7.83 -33.37 14.08
C GLU A 359 6.82 -32.66 13.17
N ARG A 360 6.02 -31.79 13.75
CA ARG A 360 4.96 -31.00 13.06
C ARG A 360 5.25 -29.50 13.01
N ASN A 361 6.28 -29.04 13.73
CA ASN A 361 6.65 -27.64 13.78
C ASN A 361 7.38 -27.23 12.50
N THR A 362 6.67 -26.55 11.62
CA THR A 362 7.18 -26.12 10.31
C THR A 362 8.36 -25.12 10.43
N ALA A 363 8.40 -24.34 11.50
CA ALA A 363 9.48 -23.38 11.74
C ALA A 363 10.76 -24.10 12.17
N GLN A 364 10.63 -25.18 12.95
CA GLN A 364 11.74 -26.04 13.34
C GLN A 364 12.31 -26.77 12.13
N LEU A 365 11.45 -27.43 11.35
CA LEU A 365 11.86 -28.13 10.11
C LEU A 365 12.52 -27.19 9.10
N TRP A 366 12.08 -25.92 9.02
CA TRP A 366 12.74 -24.93 8.17
C TRP A 366 14.15 -24.55 8.68
N ARG A 367 14.35 -24.41 10.00
CA ARG A 367 15.67 -24.14 10.59
C ARG A 367 16.64 -25.30 10.30
N GLU A 368 16.21 -26.53 10.52
CA GLU A 368 16.98 -27.72 10.21
C GLU A 368 17.35 -27.85 8.73
N LEU A 369 16.43 -27.45 7.83
CA LEU A 369 16.70 -27.40 6.39
C LEU A 369 17.71 -26.30 6.02
N ARG A 370 17.67 -25.17 6.71
CA ARG A 370 18.64 -24.08 6.50
C ARG A 370 20.06 -24.51 6.83
N GLU A 371 20.24 -25.23 7.95
CA GLU A 371 21.52 -25.81 8.33
C GLU A 371 22.03 -26.83 7.31
N ARG A 372 21.10 -27.44 6.54
CA ARG A 372 21.38 -28.36 5.42
C ARG A 372 21.43 -27.68 4.05
N GLY A 373 21.62 -26.36 4.02
CA GLY A 373 21.82 -25.60 2.78
C GLY A 373 20.55 -25.18 2.03
N PHE A 374 19.35 -25.33 2.63
CA PHE A 374 18.12 -24.88 1.98
C PHE A 374 17.97 -23.36 2.02
N ALA A 375 17.97 -22.69 0.84
CA ALA A 375 17.88 -21.24 0.73
C ALA A 375 16.44 -20.67 0.66
N GLY A 376 15.42 -21.53 0.75
CA GLY A 376 14.02 -21.13 0.60
C GLY A 376 13.37 -20.58 1.87
N SER A 377 12.19 -19.98 1.73
CA SER A 377 11.45 -19.36 2.83
C SER A 377 10.68 -20.41 3.69
N PRO A 378 10.35 -20.09 4.97
CA PRO A 378 9.50 -20.94 5.81
C PRO A 378 8.13 -21.25 5.15
N GLY A 379 7.59 -20.29 4.37
CA GLY A 379 6.34 -20.47 3.64
C GLY A 379 6.43 -21.52 2.55
N THR A 380 7.61 -21.76 1.97
CA THR A 380 7.84 -22.83 0.99
C THR A 380 7.77 -24.21 1.66
N VAL A 381 8.40 -24.35 2.83
CA VAL A 381 8.33 -25.60 3.63
C VAL A 381 6.90 -25.87 4.10
N ARG A 382 6.19 -24.85 4.61
CA ARG A 382 4.80 -24.99 5.06
C ARG A 382 3.87 -25.47 3.93
N ARG A 383 4.00 -24.90 2.72
CA ARG A 383 3.20 -25.33 1.55
C ARG A 383 3.54 -26.74 1.10
N PHE A 384 4.80 -27.13 1.21
CA PHE A 384 5.23 -28.47 0.86
C PHE A 384 4.66 -29.51 1.84
N LEU A 385 4.73 -29.25 3.15
CA LEU A 385 4.24 -30.14 4.20
C LEU A 385 2.70 -30.15 4.30
N ALA A 386 2.01 -29.14 3.77
CA ALA A 386 0.54 -29.10 3.76
C ALA A 386 -0.07 -30.32 3.03
N ARG A 387 0.65 -30.91 2.07
CA ARG A 387 0.23 -32.11 1.35
C ARG A 387 0.30 -33.41 2.20
N TRP A 388 1.06 -33.38 3.31
CA TRP A 388 1.19 -34.51 4.23
C TRP A 388 0.31 -34.39 5.48
N ARG A 389 -0.40 -33.26 5.61
CA ARG A 389 -1.42 -33.09 6.66
C ARG A 389 -2.69 -33.77 6.16
N ASP A 390 -3.01 -34.94 6.69
CA ASP A 390 -4.30 -35.60 6.49
C ASP A 390 -5.38 -34.73 7.17
N THR A 391 -5.90 -33.78 6.43
CA THR A 391 -7.12 -33.05 6.78
C THR A 391 -8.12 -33.38 5.68
N PRO A 392 -9.14 -34.19 5.94
CA PRO A 392 -10.21 -34.40 4.99
C PRO A 392 -10.91 -33.05 4.78
N GLY A 393 -10.88 -32.48 3.56
CA GLY A 393 -11.80 -31.43 3.18
C GLY A 393 -11.28 -30.13 2.60
N ARG A 394 -9.98 -29.95 2.29
CA ARG A 394 -9.55 -28.78 1.51
C ARG A 394 -8.69 -29.23 0.32
N PRO A 395 -9.22 -29.21 -0.94
CA PRO A 395 -8.37 -29.44 -2.10
C PRO A 395 -7.34 -28.32 -2.16
N GLY A 396 -6.05 -28.68 -1.99
CA GLY A 396 -4.94 -27.79 -2.28
C GLY A 396 -4.96 -27.38 -3.75
N PRO A 397 -4.22 -26.33 -4.15
CA PRO A 397 -4.09 -25.99 -5.56
C PRO A 397 -3.53 -27.21 -6.30
N ARG A 398 -4.35 -27.76 -7.20
CA ARG A 398 -3.99 -28.92 -8.02
C ARG A 398 -2.76 -28.58 -8.84
N PRO A 399 -1.77 -29.47 -8.97
CA PRO A 399 -0.69 -29.29 -9.92
C PRO A 399 -1.29 -29.18 -11.32
N HIS A 400 -0.95 -28.09 -12.03
CA HIS A 400 -1.37 -27.90 -13.41
C HIS A 400 -0.88 -29.08 -14.26
N GLY A 401 -1.79 -29.88 -14.81
CA GLY A 401 -1.45 -30.79 -15.90
C GLY A 401 -1.98 -32.21 -15.91
N VAL A 402 -2.86 -32.63 -15.01
CA VAL A 402 -3.54 -33.91 -15.15
C VAL A 402 -4.97 -33.65 -15.63
N VAL A 403 -5.20 -33.83 -16.90
CA VAL A 403 -6.54 -33.94 -17.48
C VAL A 403 -6.98 -35.40 -17.28
N THR A 404 -7.73 -35.65 -16.23
CA THR A 404 -8.54 -36.87 -16.14
C THR A 404 -9.68 -36.74 -17.15
N PRO A 405 -9.96 -37.75 -17.97
CA PRO A 405 -11.12 -37.72 -18.86
C PRO A 405 -12.39 -37.49 -18.02
N PRO A 406 -13.41 -36.81 -18.56
CA PRO A 406 -14.64 -36.57 -17.84
C PRO A 406 -15.28 -37.91 -17.48
N ALA A 407 -15.48 -38.15 -16.18
CA ALA A 407 -16.36 -39.19 -15.72
C ALA A 407 -17.77 -38.95 -16.27
N PRO A 408 -18.55 -39.98 -16.55
CA PRO A 408 -19.95 -39.81 -16.99
C PRO A 408 -20.70 -38.93 -15.99
N PRO A 409 -21.70 -38.17 -16.43
CA PRO A 409 -22.42 -37.23 -15.57
C PRO A 409 -23.03 -38.00 -14.39
N ALA A 410 -22.40 -37.87 -13.23
CA ALA A 410 -23.00 -38.26 -11.98
C ALA A 410 -24.21 -37.33 -11.75
N THR A 411 -25.34 -37.93 -11.38
CA THR A 411 -26.53 -37.22 -10.92
C THR A 411 -26.10 -36.05 -10.02
N PRO A 412 -26.54 -34.80 -10.26
CA PRO A 412 -26.10 -33.68 -9.46
C PRO A 412 -26.45 -33.95 -8.00
N ALA A 413 -25.43 -34.16 -7.17
CA ALA A 413 -25.62 -34.19 -5.74
C ALA A 413 -26.22 -32.83 -5.32
N PRO A 414 -27.21 -32.85 -4.41
CA PRO A 414 -27.81 -31.62 -3.93
C PRO A 414 -26.68 -30.67 -3.48
N PRO A 415 -26.79 -29.35 -3.78
CA PRO A 415 -25.76 -28.39 -3.44
C PRO A 415 -25.47 -28.50 -1.94
N ALA A 416 -24.23 -28.84 -1.60
CA ALA A 416 -23.80 -28.93 -0.21
C ALA A 416 -24.21 -27.64 0.53
N PRO A 417 -24.81 -27.75 1.72
CA PRO A 417 -25.27 -26.59 2.46
C PRO A 417 -24.13 -25.58 2.60
N ARG A 418 -24.37 -24.34 2.19
CA ARG A 418 -23.38 -23.24 2.26
C ARG A 418 -23.22 -22.83 3.71
N TRP A 419 -22.38 -23.57 4.45
CA TRP A 419 -22.04 -23.21 5.82
C TRP A 419 -21.36 -21.83 5.86
N ARG A 420 -21.68 -21.05 6.89
CA ARG A 420 -21.08 -19.72 7.08
C ARG A 420 -19.70 -19.87 7.70
N SER A 421 -18.74 -19.10 7.20
CA SER A 421 -17.39 -19.08 7.80
C SER A 421 -17.44 -18.52 9.22
N PRO A 422 -16.50 -18.88 10.13
CA PRO A 422 -16.38 -18.31 11.47
C PRO A 422 -16.46 -16.79 11.48
N ARG A 423 -15.82 -16.14 10.53
CA ARG A 423 -15.87 -14.68 10.37
C ARG A 423 -17.28 -14.15 10.05
N GLN A 424 -18.03 -14.84 9.22
CA GLN A 424 -19.42 -14.47 8.93
C GLN A 424 -20.31 -14.66 10.15
N VAL A 425 -20.12 -15.73 10.90
CA VAL A 425 -20.87 -15.99 12.15
C VAL A 425 -20.48 -15.01 13.23
N ALA A 426 -19.20 -14.69 13.42
CA ALA A 426 -18.74 -13.65 14.33
C ALA A 426 -19.41 -12.29 14.05
N TRP A 427 -19.58 -11.96 12.79
CA TRP A 427 -20.30 -10.75 12.38
C TRP A 427 -21.81 -10.84 12.73
N LEU A 428 -22.45 -12.01 12.53
CA LEU A 428 -23.87 -12.23 12.89
C LEU A 428 -24.10 -12.13 14.40
N LEU A 429 -23.23 -12.72 15.21
CA LEU A 429 -23.33 -12.67 16.67
C LEU A 429 -23.30 -11.24 17.23
N ARG A 430 -22.68 -10.32 16.53
CA ARG A 430 -22.58 -8.90 16.93
C ARG A 430 -23.77 -8.05 16.50
N ARG A 431 -24.59 -8.52 15.55
CA ARG A 431 -25.73 -7.75 15.04
C ARG A 431 -26.89 -7.71 16.04
N ALA A 432 -27.62 -6.59 16.02
CA ALA A 432 -28.88 -6.50 16.73
C ALA A 432 -29.91 -7.46 16.11
N ASP A 433 -30.88 -7.93 16.91
CA ASP A 433 -31.90 -8.87 16.42
C ASP A 433 -32.75 -8.26 15.30
N ALA A 434 -33.05 -6.97 15.40
CA ALA A 434 -33.79 -6.22 14.38
C ALA A 434 -33.06 -6.12 13.03
N ASP A 435 -31.75 -6.25 13.02
CA ASP A 435 -30.92 -6.16 11.81
C ASP A 435 -30.69 -7.51 11.12
N LEU A 436 -31.14 -8.62 11.74
CA LEU A 436 -31.00 -9.96 11.20
C LEU A 436 -32.12 -10.24 10.20
N THR A 437 -31.76 -10.87 9.08
CA THR A 437 -32.78 -11.47 8.22
C THR A 437 -33.40 -12.70 8.91
N PRO A 438 -34.64 -13.11 8.57
CA PRO A 438 -35.27 -14.31 9.17
C PRO A 438 -34.37 -15.55 9.10
N ARG A 439 -33.70 -15.80 7.97
CA ARG A 439 -32.74 -16.91 7.83
C ARG A 439 -31.54 -16.79 8.75
N GLN A 440 -31.05 -15.58 9.02
CA GLN A 440 -29.93 -15.36 9.93
C GLN A 440 -30.34 -15.59 11.39
N ALA A 441 -31.55 -15.18 11.77
CA ALA A 441 -32.11 -15.43 13.08
C ALA A 441 -32.29 -16.94 13.31
N THR A 442 -32.96 -17.66 12.41
CA THR A 442 -33.13 -19.11 12.48
C THR A 442 -31.77 -19.85 12.60
N PHE A 443 -30.76 -19.44 11.83
CA PHE A 443 -29.42 -20.01 11.95
C PHE A 443 -28.82 -19.81 13.34
N LEU A 444 -28.96 -18.61 13.93
CA LEU A 444 -28.45 -18.34 15.27
C LEU A 444 -29.21 -19.13 16.33
N ASP A 445 -30.53 -19.31 16.17
CA ASP A 445 -31.35 -20.13 17.07
C ASP A 445 -30.87 -21.59 17.03
N HIS A 446 -30.67 -22.17 15.86
CA HIS A 446 -30.09 -23.51 15.72
C HIS A 446 -28.67 -23.60 16.30
N LEU A 447 -27.84 -22.55 16.12
CA LEU A 447 -26.50 -22.51 16.69
C LEU A 447 -26.55 -22.55 18.22
N VAL A 448 -27.43 -21.77 18.84
CA VAL A 448 -27.61 -21.76 20.30
C VAL A 448 -28.16 -23.10 20.81
N GLN A 449 -29.05 -23.76 20.06
CA GLN A 449 -29.55 -25.10 20.39
C GLN A 449 -28.43 -26.15 20.38
N GLN A 450 -27.55 -26.11 19.36
CA GLN A 450 -26.42 -27.06 19.23
C GLN A 450 -25.28 -26.73 20.19
N TRP A 451 -25.09 -25.45 20.50
CA TRP A 451 -24.04 -24.96 21.37
C TRP A 451 -24.54 -23.80 22.23
N PRO A 452 -25.11 -24.11 23.45
CA PRO A 452 -25.74 -23.12 24.32
C PRO A 452 -24.83 -21.95 24.71
N ALA A 453 -23.50 -22.20 24.84
CA ALA A 453 -22.55 -21.13 25.14
C ALA A 453 -22.43 -20.06 24.01
N ALA A 454 -22.98 -20.31 22.82
CA ALA A 454 -23.10 -19.30 21.78
C ALA A 454 -23.98 -18.11 22.19
N ALA A 455 -24.99 -18.34 23.03
CA ALA A 455 -25.83 -17.28 23.60
C ALA A 455 -25.01 -16.34 24.50
N GLU A 456 -24.16 -16.90 25.36
CA GLU A 456 -23.27 -16.12 26.23
C GLU A 456 -22.23 -15.35 25.39
N ALA A 457 -21.61 -15.99 24.39
CA ALA A 457 -20.68 -15.34 23.47
C ALA A 457 -21.32 -14.16 22.76
N ARG A 458 -22.59 -14.31 22.32
CA ARG A 458 -23.39 -13.24 21.70
C ARG A 458 -23.67 -12.10 22.67
N ALA A 459 -24.08 -12.43 23.89
CA ALA A 459 -24.40 -11.43 24.93
C ALA A 459 -23.16 -10.59 25.27
N LEU A 460 -22.01 -11.24 25.53
CA LEU A 460 -20.73 -10.56 25.81
C LEU A 460 -20.28 -9.69 24.65
N ALA A 461 -20.39 -10.19 23.42
CA ALA A 461 -19.96 -9.43 22.25
C ALA A 461 -20.84 -8.18 22.01
N ARG A 462 -22.16 -8.32 22.09
CA ARG A 462 -23.11 -7.22 21.88
C ARG A 462 -23.00 -6.16 22.98
N GLU A 463 -22.79 -6.58 24.20
CA GLU A 463 -22.60 -5.66 25.33
C GLU A 463 -21.30 -4.88 25.19
N PHE A 464 -20.20 -5.51 24.76
CA PHE A 464 -18.96 -4.79 24.47
C PHE A 464 -19.12 -3.82 23.29
N ASP A 465 -19.80 -4.22 22.22
CA ASP A 465 -20.12 -3.32 21.11
C ASP A 465 -20.96 -2.11 21.58
N ARG A 466 -21.93 -2.33 22.47
CA ARG A 466 -22.79 -1.28 23.04
C ARG A 466 -21.98 -0.33 23.90
N LEU A 467 -21.23 -0.86 24.87
CA LEU A 467 -20.41 -0.04 25.76
C LEU A 467 -19.38 0.82 25.01
N MET A 468 -18.77 0.28 23.95
CA MET A 468 -17.81 1.02 23.12
C MET A 468 -18.48 2.11 22.29
N ARG A 469 -19.69 1.87 21.75
CA ARG A 469 -20.43 2.86 20.96
C ARG A 469 -21.04 3.96 21.83
N ALA A 470 -21.59 3.58 22.97
CA ALA A 470 -22.20 4.51 23.95
C ALA A 470 -21.13 5.25 24.77
N ARG A 471 -19.85 4.79 24.71
CA ARG A 471 -18.77 5.32 25.55
C ARG A 471 -19.12 5.19 27.06
N ASP A 472 -19.68 4.05 27.41
CA ASP A 472 -20.20 3.75 28.77
C ASP A 472 -19.03 3.24 29.65
N ALA A 473 -18.24 4.17 30.17
CA ALA A 473 -17.09 3.83 31.02
C ALA A 473 -17.48 3.05 32.31
N PRO A 474 -18.57 3.37 33.02
CA PRO A 474 -19.02 2.59 34.16
C PRO A 474 -19.33 1.11 33.85
N ALA A 475 -19.75 0.79 32.64
CA ALA A 475 -20.06 -0.59 32.24
C ALA A 475 -18.81 -1.44 31.98
N LEU A 476 -17.62 -0.86 31.90
CA LEU A 476 -16.39 -1.58 31.56
C LEU A 476 -16.02 -2.63 32.63
N ASP A 477 -15.96 -2.27 33.89
CA ASP A 477 -15.55 -3.20 34.97
C ASP A 477 -16.53 -4.36 35.17
N PRO A 478 -17.85 -4.15 35.20
CA PRO A 478 -18.81 -5.25 35.22
C PRO A 478 -18.66 -6.19 34.02
N TRP A 479 -18.44 -5.63 32.83
CA TRP A 479 -18.21 -6.44 31.62
C TRP A 479 -16.92 -7.26 31.72
N LEU A 480 -15.81 -6.66 32.17
CA LEU A 480 -14.53 -7.34 32.37
C LEU A 480 -14.63 -8.48 33.38
N ALA A 481 -15.39 -8.27 34.48
CA ALA A 481 -15.60 -9.30 35.48
C ALA A 481 -16.38 -10.50 34.90
N ARG A 482 -17.46 -10.25 34.16
CA ARG A 482 -18.26 -11.29 33.52
C ARG A 482 -17.47 -12.04 32.46
N ALA A 483 -16.78 -11.33 31.59
CA ALA A 483 -15.98 -11.96 30.52
C ALA A 483 -14.82 -12.79 31.10
N ALA A 484 -14.24 -12.38 32.23
CA ALA A 484 -13.20 -13.14 32.92
C ALA A 484 -13.73 -14.39 33.62
N ALA A 485 -14.96 -14.34 34.12
CA ALA A 485 -15.64 -15.46 34.81
C ALA A 485 -16.32 -16.42 33.83
N SER A 486 -16.44 -16.09 32.54
CA SER A 486 -17.08 -16.95 31.56
C SER A 486 -16.24 -18.20 31.27
N GLU A 487 -16.91 -19.32 30.96
CA GLU A 487 -16.25 -20.54 30.49
C GLU A 487 -15.61 -20.42 29.09
N LEU A 488 -15.85 -19.28 28.43
CA LEU A 488 -15.32 -18.97 27.10
C LEU A 488 -13.88 -18.44 27.21
N ARG A 489 -12.91 -19.35 27.20
CA ARG A 489 -11.47 -19.00 27.37
C ARG A 489 -10.97 -17.86 26.49
N GLU A 490 -11.56 -17.68 25.30
CA GLU A 490 -11.20 -16.59 24.38
C GLU A 490 -11.66 -15.23 24.94
N PHE A 491 -12.85 -15.16 25.56
CA PHE A 491 -13.34 -13.95 26.21
C PHE A 491 -12.59 -13.67 27.51
N ALA A 492 -12.30 -14.69 28.31
CA ALA A 492 -11.45 -14.55 29.49
C ALA A 492 -10.05 -14.01 29.11
N GLY A 493 -9.45 -14.56 28.05
CA GLY A 493 -8.17 -14.06 27.52
C GLY A 493 -8.24 -12.64 26.95
N PHE A 494 -9.35 -12.28 26.33
CA PHE A 494 -9.59 -10.92 25.84
C PHE A 494 -9.72 -9.93 27.00
N ALA A 495 -10.53 -10.25 28.02
CA ALA A 495 -10.69 -9.44 29.24
C ALA A 495 -9.34 -9.25 29.97
N ALA A 496 -8.56 -10.32 30.14
CA ALA A 496 -7.21 -10.23 30.71
C ALA A 496 -6.29 -9.33 29.88
N GLY A 497 -6.43 -9.37 28.54
CA GLY A 497 -5.72 -8.46 27.64
C GLY A 497 -6.12 -7.00 27.83
N LEU A 498 -7.41 -6.70 28.02
CA LEU A 498 -7.89 -5.34 28.27
C LEU A 498 -7.41 -4.83 29.64
N ARG A 499 -7.41 -5.67 30.68
CA ARG A 499 -6.91 -5.31 32.02
C ARG A 499 -5.44 -4.91 32.03
N ARG A 500 -4.60 -5.53 31.19
CA ARG A 500 -3.17 -5.13 31.07
C ARG A 500 -2.98 -3.71 30.52
N ASP A 501 -3.94 -3.19 29.80
CA ASP A 501 -3.91 -1.84 29.21
C ASP A 501 -5.12 -1.01 29.65
N TYR A 502 -5.59 -1.26 30.90
CA TYR A 502 -6.86 -0.77 31.42
C TYR A 502 -7.01 0.74 31.32
N ALA A 503 -5.98 1.50 31.75
CA ALA A 503 -6.03 2.95 31.72
C ALA A 503 -6.30 3.51 30.30
N ALA A 504 -5.65 2.95 29.28
CA ALA A 504 -5.86 3.37 27.90
C ALA A 504 -7.23 2.92 27.35
N VAL A 505 -7.74 1.77 27.79
CA VAL A 505 -9.09 1.29 27.42
C VAL A 505 -10.17 2.14 28.08
N ALA A 506 -10.02 2.48 29.35
CA ALA A 506 -10.94 3.38 30.07
C ALA A 506 -10.92 4.78 29.44
N ALA A 507 -9.73 5.31 29.13
CA ALA A 507 -9.59 6.58 28.42
C ALA A 507 -10.26 6.57 27.03
N ALA A 508 -10.30 5.42 26.34
CA ALA A 508 -11.04 5.31 25.07
C ALA A 508 -12.55 5.52 25.20
N LEU A 509 -13.09 5.36 26.41
CA LEU A 509 -14.52 5.57 26.71
C LEU A 509 -14.82 6.99 27.21
N THR A 510 -13.82 7.70 27.74
CA THR A 510 -13.98 9.05 28.29
C THR A 510 -13.47 10.13 27.34
N GLU A 511 -12.36 9.89 26.65
CA GLU A 511 -11.75 10.84 25.72
C GLU A 511 -12.40 10.82 24.33
N ASP A 512 -12.52 12.00 23.71
CA ASP A 512 -13.09 12.13 22.36
C ASP A 512 -12.20 11.56 21.26
N TRP A 513 -10.93 11.46 21.53
CA TRP A 513 -9.90 11.09 20.56
C TRP A 513 -9.91 9.61 20.20
N SER A 514 -9.61 9.31 18.95
CA SER A 514 -9.39 7.95 18.44
C SER A 514 -8.42 7.98 17.26
N SER A 515 -7.85 6.82 16.93
CA SER A 515 -6.89 6.69 15.82
C SER A 515 -7.54 6.56 14.44
N GLY A 516 -8.85 6.73 14.27
CA GLY A 516 -9.53 6.57 12.98
C GLY A 516 -8.98 7.48 11.88
N GLN A 517 -8.53 8.69 12.22
CA GLN A 517 -7.86 9.60 11.29
C GLN A 517 -6.48 9.07 10.86
N VAL A 518 -5.76 8.39 11.76
CA VAL A 518 -4.43 7.83 11.48
C VAL A 518 -4.52 6.75 10.42
N GLU A 519 -5.56 5.90 10.45
CA GLU A 519 -5.79 4.86 9.44
C GLU A 519 -5.95 5.48 8.03
N GLY A 520 -6.68 6.60 7.92
CA GLY A 520 -6.79 7.37 6.69
C GLY A 520 -5.44 7.87 6.18
N GLN A 521 -4.60 8.41 7.07
CA GLN A 521 -3.25 8.88 6.73
C GLN A 521 -2.29 7.72 6.41
N VAL A 522 -2.42 6.57 7.07
CA VAL A 522 -1.69 5.34 6.72
C VAL A 522 -2.10 4.84 5.33
N ALA A 523 -3.38 4.92 4.97
CA ALA A 523 -3.85 4.58 3.63
C ALA A 523 -3.24 5.52 2.56
N ARG A 524 -3.17 6.82 2.84
CA ARG A 524 -2.51 7.84 2.00
C ARG A 524 -1.00 7.56 1.87
N LEU A 525 -0.30 7.29 2.97
CA LEU A 525 1.12 6.90 2.95
C LEU A 525 1.33 5.65 2.08
N LYS A 526 0.48 4.63 2.21
CA LYS A 526 0.52 3.42 1.38
C LYS A 526 0.31 3.74 -0.11
N LEU A 527 -0.55 4.71 -0.45
CA LEU A 527 -0.76 5.18 -1.82
C LEU A 527 0.51 5.85 -2.36
N VAL A 528 1.09 6.81 -1.63
CA VAL A 528 2.35 7.48 -1.99
C VAL A 528 3.47 6.46 -2.20
N LYS A 529 3.61 5.49 -1.28
CA LYS A 529 4.59 4.40 -1.38
C LYS A 529 4.39 3.55 -2.65
N ARG A 530 3.15 3.19 -2.99
CA ARG A 530 2.82 2.41 -4.20
C ARG A 530 3.17 3.19 -5.47
N ALA A 531 2.90 4.50 -5.50
CA ALA A 531 3.25 5.38 -6.61
C ALA A 531 4.77 5.50 -6.84
N MET A 532 5.59 5.12 -5.84
CA MET A 532 7.06 5.07 -5.95
C MET A 532 7.58 3.71 -6.45
N PHE A 533 6.71 2.78 -6.84
CA PHE A 533 7.05 1.49 -7.47
C PHE A 533 8.07 0.63 -6.69
N GLY A 534 7.99 0.62 -5.36
CA GLY A 534 8.87 -0.15 -4.49
C GLY A 534 10.32 0.38 -4.36
N ARG A 535 10.61 1.56 -4.91
CA ARG A 535 11.93 2.21 -4.87
C ARG A 535 12.00 3.38 -3.89
N ALA A 536 10.98 3.54 -3.05
CA ALA A 536 10.97 4.57 -2.03
C ALA A 536 11.99 4.24 -0.94
N ASN A 537 13.01 5.08 -0.79
CA ASN A 537 13.77 5.12 0.44
C ASN A 537 12.95 5.81 1.54
N ALA A 538 13.20 5.49 2.79
CA ALA A 538 12.43 6.02 3.91
C ALA A 538 12.48 7.56 3.98
N ASP A 539 13.65 8.16 3.71
CA ASP A 539 13.84 9.60 3.66
C ASP A 539 12.94 10.29 2.62
N LEU A 540 12.87 9.73 1.43
CA LEU A 540 12.09 10.27 0.33
C LEU A 540 10.58 10.11 0.59
N LEU A 541 10.18 8.95 1.15
CA LEU A 541 8.79 8.70 1.52
C LEU A 541 8.33 9.67 2.63
N ARG A 542 9.13 9.82 3.69
CA ARG A 542 8.89 10.75 4.79
C ARG A 542 8.65 12.17 4.26
N ARG A 543 9.57 12.68 3.43
CA ARG A 543 9.45 14.02 2.84
C ARG A 543 8.17 14.19 2.02
N ARG A 544 7.83 13.20 1.20
CA ARG A 544 6.61 13.26 0.37
C ARG A 544 5.33 13.21 1.20
N VAL A 545 5.31 12.44 2.27
CA VAL A 545 4.14 12.35 3.17
C VAL A 545 3.93 13.67 3.91
N LEU A 546 5.01 14.24 4.48
CA LEU A 546 4.93 15.45 5.29
C LEU A 546 4.63 16.71 4.49
N ARG A 547 5.12 16.83 3.27
CA ARG A 547 4.83 18.00 2.43
C ARG A 547 3.47 17.95 1.74
N ALA A 548 2.89 16.79 1.58
CA ALA A 548 1.57 16.63 1.00
C ALA A 548 0.45 16.77 2.05
N ALA A 549 0.82 17.11 3.29
CA ALA A 549 -0.09 17.33 4.42
C ALA A 549 -0.69 18.75 4.43
#